data_58fa15d478bfbb13de977cd10e15e947
#
_entry.id   58fa15d478bfbb13de977cd10e15e947
#
_cell.length_a   1.000
_cell.length_b   1.000
_cell.length_c   1.000
_cell.angle_alpha   90.00
_cell.angle_beta   90.00
_cell.angle_gamma   90.00
#
_symmetry.space_group_name_H-M   'P 1'
#
loop_
_entity.id
_entity.type
_entity.pdbx_description
1 polymer ?
#
loop_
_entity_poly.entity_id
_entity_poly.type
_entity_poly.pdbx_seq_one_letter_code
_entity_poly.pdbx_strand_id
1 'polypeptide(L)'
;MTLKYLLRKEFTQIRRNPFLPRLIVMFPIMIMCIMPWVMNMEVKNVVVDVVDNDRSTLSQQLVHEIAANNYFSFHGQQPSYTAALNDIEHSEADIVVVIPQHYSRDLTLGNKPQVLIAANAVNGTKGSIGSVYLSQMVTANAVPTLQALQTNVSTFYLFNRQLNYKRYMIPALFAIIMMMITGFLPTLNIVGEKEAGTIEQFNVTPVNKWTFILAKLIPYWLIASFVITVCLLLSWALYDITPVGNVALIYLLAMLLALFFSSFGLIISNYSDTMQQAILVMWFFVVILLLLSGLFTPTRSMPAAAYLTTYANPVSYFIDAMRTVFIRGGNLKSILHQVLALLGIGLVMGCWAVQSYKKNH
;
A
#
# COMPACT_ATOMS: atom_id res chain seq x y z
N MET A 1 7.51 -41.34 7.80
CA MET A 1 8.16 -41.55 6.48
C MET A 1 7.35 -40.93 5.32
N THR A 2 6.06 -41.06 5.28
CA THR A 2 5.16 -40.54 4.22
C THR A 2 5.28 -39.04 3.90
N LEU A 3 5.35 -38.15 4.93
CA LEU A 3 5.47 -36.71 4.74
C LEU A 3 6.74 -36.33 3.94
N LYS A 4 7.89 -36.96 4.22
CA LYS A 4 9.16 -36.70 3.51
C LYS A 4 9.08 -36.97 2.00
N TYR A 5 8.43 -38.11 1.63
CA TYR A 5 8.26 -38.46 0.23
C TYR A 5 7.29 -37.53 -0.50
N LEU A 6 6.20 -37.12 0.17
CA LEU A 6 5.25 -36.18 -0.38
C LEU A 6 5.91 -34.79 -0.58
N LEU A 7 6.66 -34.30 0.41
CA LEU A 7 7.42 -33.05 0.27
C LEU A 7 8.42 -33.11 -0.89
N ARG A 8 9.17 -34.23 -1.02
CA ARG A 8 10.09 -34.42 -2.15
C ARG A 8 9.38 -34.38 -3.49
N LYS A 9 8.18 -34.98 -3.58
CA LYS A 9 7.34 -34.95 -4.79
C LYS A 9 6.95 -33.53 -5.12
N GLU A 10 6.43 -32.75 -4.14
CA GLU A 10 6.00 -31.37 -4.36
C GLU A 10 7.16 -30.45 -4.79
N PHE A 11 8.32 -30.52 -4.12
CA PHE A 11 9.51 -29.76 -4.55
C PHE A 11 9.98 -30.15 -5.95
N THR A 12 9.93 -31.42 -6.29
CA THR A 12 10.29 -31.89 -7.65
C THR A 12 9.31 -31.35 -8.68
N GLN A 13 8.02 -31.36 -8.37
CA GLN A 13 6.95 -30.84 -9.24
C GLN A 13 7.13 -29.33 -9.47
N ILE A 14 7.34 -28.55 -8.41
CA ILE A 14 7.59 -27.11 -8.50
C ILE A 14 8.85 -26.83 -9.36
N ARG A 15 9.95 -27.56 -9.11
CA ARG A 15 11.22 -27.38 -9.84
C ARG A 15 11.12 -27.73 -11.32
N ARG A 16 10.36 -28.78 -11.66
CA ARG A 16 10.19 -29.27 -13.05
C ARG A 16 9.16 -28.47 -13.84
N ASN A 17 8.30 -27.71 -13.16
CA ASN A 17 7.38 -26.82 -13.85
C ASN A 17 8.16 -25.67 -14.49
N PRO A 18 8.04 -25.41 -15.81
CA PRO A 18 8.80 -24.37 -16.49
C PRO A 18 8.36 -22.95 -16.08
N PHE A 19 7.15 -22.79 -15.58
CA PHE A 19 6.55 -21.50 -15.26
C PHE A 19 6.75 -21.09 -13.78
N LEU A 20 6.53 -22.01 -12.83
CA LEU A 20 6.52 -21.68 -11.39
C LEU A 20 7.84 -21.09 -10.89
N PRO A 21 9.05 -21.66 -11.14
CA PRO A 21 10.29 -21.07 -10.64
C PRO A 21 10.56 -19.66 -11.19
N ARG A 22 10.22 -19.44 -12.47
CA ARG A 22 10.37 -18.12 -13.09
C ARG A 22 9.43 -17.11 -12.45
N LEU A 23 8.18 -17.46 -12.21
CA LEU A 23 7.19 -16.58 -11.55
C LEU A 23 7.62 -16.24 -10.12
N ILE A 24 8.10 -17.22 -9.34
CA ILE A 24 8.54 -17.02 -7.95
C ILE A 24 9.67 -15.97 -7.86
N VAL A 25 10.56 -15.90 -8.86
CA VAL A 25 11.67 -14.94 -8.86
C VAL A 25 11.29 -13.64 -9.56
N MET A 26 10.67 -13.71 -10.75
CA MET A 26 10.38 -12.52 -11.56
C MET A 26 9.26 -11.67 -10.99
N PHE A 27 8.24 -12.27 -10.37
CA PHE A 27 7.10 -11.53 -9.84
C PHE A 27 7.49 -10.55 -8.71
N PRO A 28 8.25 -10.95 -7.67
CA PRO A 28 8.75 -10.01 -6.67
C PRO A 28 9.63 -8.90 -7.26
N ILE A 29 10.51 -9.24 -8.21
CA ILE A 29 11.36 -8.27 -8.88
C ILE A 29 10.50 -7.24 -9.63
N MET A 30 9.55 -7.70 -10.43
CA MET A 30 8.67 -6.84 -11.20
C MET A 30 7.86 -5.90 -10.29
N ILE A 31 7.23 -6.43 -9.23
CA ILE A 31 6.45 -5.61 -8.30
C ILE A 31 7.35 -4.61 -7.58
N MET A 32 8.51 -5.02 -7.07
CA MET A 32 9.42 -4.14 -6.33
C MET A 32 10.07 -3.08 -7.22
N CYS A 33 10.31 -3.37 -8.51
CA CYS A 33 10.88 -2.38 -9.44
C CYS A 33 9.83 -1.40 -9.96
N ILE A 34 8.64 -1.88 -10.31
CA ILE A 34 7.64 -1.07 -11.04
C ILE A 34 6.75 -0.30 -10.06
N MET A 35 6.18 -0.97 -9.05
CA MET A 35 5.14 -0.36 -8.20
C MET A 35 5.61 0.88 -7.42
N PRO A 36 6.79 0.92 -6.77
CA PRO A 36 7.23 2.12 -6.07
C PRO A 36 7.51 3.30 -6.98
N TRP A 37 7.68 3.05 -8.27
CA TRP A 37 7.89 4.09 -9.27
C TRP A 37 6.55 4.60 -9.86
N VAL A 38 5.64 3.68 -10.18
CA VAL A 38 4.30 4.01 -10.71
C VAL A 38 3.40 4.64 -9.65
N MET A 39 3.49 4.16 -8.41
CA MET A 39 2.65 4.62 -7.29
C MET A 39 3.31 5.75 -6.50
N ASN A 40 4.13 6.57 -7.13
CA ASN A 40 4.71 7.74 -6.48
C ASN A 40 3.61 8.78 -6.25
N MET A 41 3.01 8.78 -5.04
CA MET A 41 2.06 9.79 -4.57
C MET A 41 2.76 11.02 -3.97
N GLU A 42 4.04 11.22 -4.24
CA GLU A 42 4.66 12.51 -3.97
C GLU A 42 3.96 13.52 -4.89
N VAL A 43 3.18 14.38 -4.29
CA VAL A 43 2.57 15.51 -4.99
C VAL A 43 3.72 16.47 -5.32
N LYS A 44 4.29 16.30 -6.50
CA LYS A 44 5.28 17.22 -7.09
C LYS A 44 4.65 17.86 -8.30
N ASN A 45 5.08 19.07 -8.61
CA ASN A 45 4.62 19.81 -9.79
C ASN A 45 3.10 20.07 -9.76
N VAL A 46 2.58 20.57 -8.64
CA VAL A 46 1.23 21.16 -8.62
C VAL A 46 1.30 22.45 -9.41
N VAL A 47 0.61 22.50 -10.54
CA VAL A 47 0.59 23.68 -11.39
C VAL A 47 -0.30 24.75 -10.75
N VAL A 48 0.26 25.92 -10.48
CA VAL A 48 -0.43 27.01 -9.78
C VAL A 48 -0.48 28.26 -10.64
N ASP A 49 -1.70 28.77 -10.80
CA ASP A 49 -1.96 30.11 -11.32
C ASP A 49 -2.25 31.08 -10.20
N VAL A 50 -1.83 32.33 -10.37
CA VAL A 50 -2.11 33.40 -9.42
C VAL A 50 -2.84 34.53 -10.10
N VAL A 51 -3.92 35.00 -9.49
CA VAL A 51 -4.63 36.23 -9.85
C VAL A 51 -4.34 37.26 -8.77
N ASP A 52 -3.46 38.21 -9.05
CA ASP A 52 -3.10 39.28 -8.13
C ASP A 52 -3.89 40.56 -8.47
N ASN A 53 -4.96 40.82 -7.68
CA ASN A 53 -5.78 42.02 -7.85
C ASN A 53 -5.25 43.24 -7.04
N ASP A 54 -4.27 43.02 -6.12
CA ASP A 54 -3.71 44.09 -5.29
C ASP A 54 -2.48 44.73 -5.95
N ARG A 55 -1.64 43.94 -6.61
CA ARG A 55 -0.41 44.35 -7.29
C ARG A 55 0.55 45.17 -6.41
N SER A 56 0.50 44.96 -5.11
CA SER A 56 1.37 45.61 -4.14
C SER A 56 2.69 44.87 -3.97
N THR A 57 3.64 45.45 -3.26
CA THR A 57 4.90 44.78 -2.92
C THR A 57 4.70 43.53 -2.08
N LEU A 58 3.72 43.53 -1.16
CA LEU A 58 3.42 42.36 -0.32
C LEU A 58 2.72 41.26 -1.10
N SER A 59 1.81 41.60 -2.02
CA SER A 59 1.18 40.60 -2.86
C SER A 59 2.19 39.95 -3.83
N GLN A 60 3.09 40.74 -4.41
CA GLN A 60 4.15 40.26 -5.28
C GLN A 60 5.17 39.38 -4.55
N GLN A 61 5.45 39.68 -3.26
CA GLN A 61 6.28 38.82 -2.44
C GLN A 61 5.65 37.43 -2.27
N LEU A 62 4.35 37.38 -1.97
CA LEU A 62 3.61 36.11 -1.88
C LEU A 62 3.66 35.33 -3.21
N VAL A 63 3.44 36.00 -4.34
CA VAL A 63 3.56 35.39 -5.68
C VAL A 63 4.95 34.83 -5.90
N HIS A 64 5.99 35.59 -5.53
CA HIS A 64 7.37 35.15 -5.68
C HIS A 64 7.70 33.93 -4.79
N GLU A 65 7.20 33.89 -3.56
CA GLU A 65 7.35 32.74 -2.67
C GLU A 65 6.66 31.49 -3.22
N ILE A 66 5.46 31.64 -3.80
CA ILE A 66 4.77 30.54 -4.47
C ILE A 66 5.58 30.03 -5.66
N ALA A 67 6.08 30.95 -6.50
CA ALA A 67 6.85 30.62 -7.70
C ALA A 67 8.21 29.99 -7.39
N ALA A 68 8.85 30.37 -6.28
CA ALA A 68 10.15 29.84 -5.85
C ALA A 68 10.05 28.49 -5.13
N ASN A 69 8.85 28.02 -4.78
CA ASN A 69 8.67 26.81 -4.03
C ASN A 69 8.74 25.54 -4.90
N ASN A 70 9.61 24.61 -4.56
CA ASN A 70 9.84 23.36 -5.31
C ASN A 70 8.64 22.38 -5.39
N TYR A 71 7.59 22.59 -4.59
CA TYR A 71 6.36 21.81 -4.65
C TYR A 71 5.42 22.26 -5.75
N PHE A 72 5.55 23.52 -6.18
CA PHE A 72 4.70 24.14 -7.18
C PHE A 72 5.43 24.33 -8.50
N SER A 73 4.71 24.15 -9.59
CA SER A 73 5.09 24.59 -10.92
C SER A 73 4.29 25.86 -11.23
N PHE A 74 4.92 27.02 -11.11
CA PHE A 74 4.26 28.27 -11.38
C PHE A 74 3.98 28.40 -12.89
N HIS A 75 2.69 28.44 -13.28
CA HIS A 75 2.28 28.57 -14.67
C HIS A 75 2.26 30.03 -15.10
N GLY A 76 1.69 30.92 -14.24
CA GLY A 76 1.68 32.33 -14.53
C GLY A 76 0.78 33.17 -13.64
N GLN A 77 0.81 34.49 -13.90
CA GLN A 77 -0.18 35.42 -13.35
C GLN A 77 -1.29 35.62 -14.37
N GLN A 78 -2.51 35.30 -13.98
CA GLN A 78 -3.68 35.48 -14.82
C GLN A 78 -4.37 36.82 -14.58
N PRO A 79 -4.93 37.46 -15.62
CA PRO A 79 -5.53 38.79 -15.51
C PRO A 79 -6.85 38.80 -14.73
N SER A 80 -7.52 37.66 -14.64
CA SER A 80 -8.80 37.52 -13.95
C SER A 80 -9.03 36.09 -13.44
N TYR A 81 -9.92 35.94 -12.46
CA TYR A 81 -10.35 34.63 -11.97
C TYR A 81 -10.97 33.76 -13.08
N THR A 82 -11.73 34.38 -13.99
CA THR A 82 -12.36 33.64 -15.13
C THR A 82 -11.30 33.07 -16.07
N ALA A 83 -10.21 33.80 -16.35
CA ALA A 83 -9.11 33.27 -17.16
C ALA A 83 -8.41 32.10 -16.46
N ALA A 84 -8.08 32.25 -15.17
CA ALA A 84 -7.46 31.17 -14.40
C ALA A 84 -8.37 29.94 -14.22
N LEU A 85 -9.71 30.11 -14.16
CA LEU A 85 -10.65 29.01 -14.12
C LEU A 85 -10.64 28.22 -15.45
N ASN A 86 -10.52 28.93 -16.57
CA ASN A 86 -10.40 28.32 -17.89
C ASN A 86 -9.15 27.42 -17.99
N ASP A 87 -8.03 27.82 -17.39
CA ASP A 87 -6.80 27.02 -17.33
C ASP A 87 -7.01 25.73 -16.48
N ILE A 88 -7.81 25.81 -15.40
CA ILE A 88 -8.24 24.62 -14.65
C ILE A 88 -9.09 23.70 -15.52
N GLU A 89 -10.06 24.23 -16.26
CA GLU A 89 -10.95 23.44 -17.14
C GLU A 89 -10.18 22.73 -18.24
N HIS A 90 -9.13 23.36 -18.78
CA HIS A 90 -8.24 22.77 -19.78
C HIS A 90 -7.10 21.91 -19.16
N SER A 91 -7.08 21.76 -17.84
CA SER A 91 -6.05 21.00 -17.12
C SER A 91 -4.62 21.59 -17.29
N GLU A 92 -4.51 22.85 -17.57
CA GLU A 92 -3.25 23.61 -17.65
C GLU A 92 -2.81 24.06 -16.23
N ALA A 93 -3.76 24.26 -15.31
CA ALA A 93 -3.52 24.53 -13.91
C ALA A 93 -4.25 23.54 -12.99
N ASP A 94 -3.62 23.20 -11.86
CA ASP A 94 -4.20 22.36 -10.80
C ASP A 94 -4.89 23.21 -9.71
N ILE A 95 -4.34 24.41 -9.41
CA ILE A 95 -4.82 25.30 -8.36
C ILE A 95 -4.70 26.75 -8.82
N VAL A 96 -5.69 27.55 -8.43
CA VAL A 96 -5.70 29.01 -8.60
C VAL A 96 -5.70 29.69 -7.25
N VAL A 97 -4.82 30.66 -7.06
CA VAL A 97 -4.76 31.54 -5.90
C VAL A 97 -5.21 32.94 -6.31
N VAL A 98 -6.26 33.44 -5.65
CA VAL A 98 -6.74 34.81 -5.93
C VAL A 98 -6.44 35.69 -4.73
N ILE A 99 -5.57 36.67 -4.94
CA ILE A 99 -5.23 37.71 -3.95
C ILE A 99 -6.23 38.87 -4.13
N PRO A 100 -6.99 39.23 -3.07
CA PRO A 100 -8.01 40.28 -3.17
C PRO A 100 -7.41 41.68 -3.34
N GLN A 101 -8.21 42.60 -3.82
CA GLN A 101 -7.86 44.03 -3.78
C GLN A 101 -7.67 44.51 -2.33
N HIS A 102 -6.74 45.44 -2.13
CA HIS A 102 -6.37 45.98 -0.82
C HIS A 102 -5.73 44.98 0.14
N TYR A 103 -5.21 43.86 -0.34
CA TYR A 103 -4.54 42.82 0.48
C TYR A 103 -3.46 43.43 1.39
N SER A 104 -2.56 44.24 0.85
CA SER A 104 -1.48 44.90 1.59
C SER A 104 -2.00 45.87 2.63
N ARG A 105 -3.00 46.68 2.28
CA ARG A 105 -3.62 47.62 3.17
C ARG A 105 -4.30 46.96 4.37
N ASP A 106 -5.06 45.91 4.09
CA ASP A 106 -5.77 45.18 5.13
C ASP A 106 -4.82 44.46 6.09
N LEU A 107 -3.73 43.87 5.58
CA LEU A 107 -2.67 43.29 6.41
C LEU A 107 -2.03 44.34 7.32
N THR A 108 -1.70 45.54 6.80
CA THR A 108 -1.07 46.63 7.61
C THR A 108 -2.02 47.19 8.66
N LEU A 109 -3.32 47.19 8.44
CA LEU A 109 -4.36 47.60 9.38
C LEU A 109 -4.72 46.52 10.43
N GLY A 110 -4.10 45.33 10.34
CA GLY A 110 -4.41 44.18 11.20
C GLY A 110 -5.71 43.44 10.84
N ASN A 111 -6.30 43.75 9.70
CA ASN A 111 -7.42 43.01 9.15
C ASN A 111 -6.94 41.64 8.59
N LYS A 112 -7.88 40.73 8.40
CA LYS A 112 -7.59 39.38 7.82
C LYS A 112 -8.14 39.33 6.40
N PRO A 113 -7.38 39.72 5.37
CA PRO A 113 -7.83 39.61 3.99
C PRO A 113 -8.07 38.15 3.61
N GLN A 114 -9.15 37.89 2.89
CA GLN A 114 -9.51 36.54 2.46
C GLN A 114 -8.87 36.24 1.10
N VAL A 115 -7.87 35.37 1.08
CA VAL A 115 -7.28 34.82 -0.14
C VAL A 115 -8.08 33.58 -0.55
N LEU A 116 -8.58 33.56 -1.79
CA LEU A 116 -9.28 32.38 -2.32
C LEU A 116 -8.26 31.40 -2.90
N ILE A 117 -8.35 30.14 -2.51
CA ILE A 117 -7.61 29.03 -3.10
C ILE A 117 -8.63 28.09 -3.73
N ALA A 118 -8.68 28.06 -5.06
CA ALA A 118 -9.56 27.20 -5.83
C ALA A 118 -8.74 26.06 -6.44
N ALA A 119 -9.09 24.80 -6.09
CA ALA A 119 -8.34 23.63 -6.53
C ALA A 119 -9.18 22.74 -7.44
N ASN A 120 -8.53 22.14 -8.45
CA ASN A 120 -9.12 21.13 -9.29
C ASN A 120 -9.37 19.84 -8.48
N ALA A 121 -10.63 19.50 -8.27
CA ALA A 121 -11.04 18.33 -7.49
C ALA A 121 -10.96 17.01 -8.30
N VAL A 122 -10.69 17.05 -9.59
CA VAL A 122 -10.51 15.84 -10.42
C VAL A 122 -9.34 15.01 -9.90
N ASN A 123 -8.23 15.66 -9.51
CA ASN A 123 -7.16 15.03 -8.77
C ASN A 123 -7.23 15.45 -7.29
N GLY A 124 -8.08 14.76 -6.51
CA GLY A 124 -8.33 15.11 -5.11
C GLY A 124 -7.07 15.15 -4.24
N THR A 125 -6.05 14.36 -4.53
CA THR A 125 -4.79 14.33 -3.78
C THR A 125 -3.96 15.59 -4.06
N LYS A 126 -3.79 15.97 -5.34
CA LYS A 126 -3.08 17.19 -5.72
C LYS A 126 -3.80 18.42 -5.18
N GLY A 127 -5.11 18.48 -5.39
CA GLY A 127 -5.93 19.61 -4.94
C GLY A 127 -5.88 19.79 -3.42
N SER A 128 -6.07 18.74 -2.63
CA SER A 128 -6.10 18.85 -1.16
C SER A 128 -4.74 19.18 -0.55
N ILE A 129 -3.67 18.48 -0.96
CA ILE A 129 -2.32 18.72 -0.40
C ILE A 129 -1.80 20.08 -0.85
N GLY A 130 -1.97 20.42 -2.13
CA GLY A 130 -1.56 21.72 -2.66
C GLY A 130 -2.27 22.88 -1.97
N SER A 131 -3.59 22.78 -1.75
CA SER A 131 -4.36 23.80 -1.02
C SER A 131 -3.90 23.98 0.42
N VAL A 132 -3.54 22.89 1.13
CA VAL A 132 -3.00 22.97 2.50
C VAL A 132 -1.65 23.71 2.51
N TYR A 133 -0.74 23.39 1.58
CA TYR A 133 0.54 24.08 1.50
C TYR A 133 0.39 25.56 1.15
N LEU A 134 -0.47 25.89 0.18
CA LEU A 134 -0.75 27.27 -0.18
C LEU A 134 -1.38 28.04 0.98
N SER A 135 -2.33 27.45 1.70
CA SER A 135 -2.93 28.12 2.87
C SER A 135 -1.91 28.38 3.98
N GLN A 136 -0.94 27.47 4.19
CA GLN A 136 0.16 27.71 5.13
C GLN A 136 1.07 28.86 4.68
N MET A 137 1.42 28.91 3.38
CA MET A 137 2.24 30.01 2.83
C MET A 137 1.52 31.35 2.93
N VAL A 138 0.25 31.41 2.56
CA VAL A 138 -0.59 32.61 2.69
C VAL A 138 -0.64 33.09 4.16
N THR A 139 -0.84 32.14 5.09
CA THR A 139 -0.89 32.46 6.52
C THR A 139 0.45 32.94 7.05
N ALA A 140 1.56 32.32 6.63
CA ALA A 140 2.91 32.72 7.03
C ALA A 140 3.27 34.11 6.50
N ASN A 141 2.85 34.44 5.27
CA ASN A 141 3.08 35.76 4.66
C ASN A 141 2.20 36.87 5.28
N ALA A 142 1.02 36.53 5.79
CA ALA A 142 0.10 37.44 6.45
C ALA A 142 0.55 37.90 7.85
N VAL A 143 1.58 37.27 8.44
CA VAL A 143 1.99 37.46 9.85
C VAL A 143 3.26 38.33 10.08
N PRO A 144 3.88 39.05 9.14
CA PRO A 144 5.06 39.86 9.47
C PRO A 144 4.78 40.92 10.53
N THR A 145 3.54 41.41 10.64
CA THR A 145 3.16 42.49 11.55
C THR A 145 2.77 42.01 12.96
N LEU A 146 2.51 40.70 13.13
CA LEU A 146 2.19 40.08 14.43
C LEU A 146 3.35 39.25 15.00
N GLN A 147 4.56 39.41 14.48
CA GLN A 147 5.75 38.63 14.83
C GLN A 147 6.23 38.77 16.29
N ALA A 148 5.64 39.65 17.10
CA ALA A 148 5.98 39.79 18.53
C ALA A 148 5.46 38.60 19.41
N LEU A 149 4.62 37.70 18.87
CA LEU A 149 4.06 36.55 19.60
C LEU A 149 4.25 35.23 18.83
N GLN A 150 5.33 35.11 18.07
CA GLN A 150 5.63 33.85 17.39
C GLN A 150 6.02 32.79 18.42
N THR A 151 5.07 31.92 18.73
CA THR A 151 5.38 30.53 19.08
C THR A 151 6.04 29.92 17.85
N ASN A 152 7.37 29.73 17.89
CA ASN A 152 8.07 28.95 16.85
C ASN A 152 7.53 27.54 16.83
N VAL A 153 6.56 27.27 15.98
CA VAL A 153 6.06 25.90 15.74
C VAL A 153 7.07 25.20 14.87
N SER A 154 7.94 24.42 15.49
CA SER A 154 8.85 23.53 14.78
C SER A 154 8.14 22.21 14.55
N THR A 155 7.80 21.89 13.30
CA THR A 155 7.27 20.58 12.92
C THR A 155 8.40 19.56 12.81
N PHE A 156 8.41 18.59 13.71
CA PHE A 156 9.39 17.51 13.69
C PHE A 156 8.71 16.22 13.22
N TYR A 157 9.08 15.75 12.03
CA TYR A 157 8.59 14.49 11.49
C TYR A 157 9.37 13.30 12.10
N LEU A 158 8.66 12.47 12.86
CA LEU A 158 9.20 11.23 13.42
C LEU A 158 9.21 10.14 12.34
N PHE A 159 10.20 9.24 12.39
CA PHE A 159 10.33 8.00 11.60
C PHE A 159 10.55 8.16 10.09
N ASN A 160 9.89 9.07 9.39
CA ASN A 160 10.11 9.33 7.96
C ASN A 160 10.36 10.84 7.74
N ARG A 161 11.51 11.31 8.16
CA ARG A 161 11.86 12.76 8.15
C ARG A 161 11.82 13.39 6.77
N GLN A 162 12.07 12.62 5.73
CA GLN A 162 12.08 13.08 4.34
C GLN A 162 10.72 12.95 3.66
N LEU A 163 9.69 12.47 4.37
CA LEU A 163 8.35 12.17 3.85
C LEU A 163 8.40 11.30 2.58
N ASN A 164 9.41 10.43 2.47
CA ASN A 164 9.62 9.59 1.30
C ASN A 164 8.50 8.53 1.22
N TYR A 165 7.67 8.65 0.19
CA TYR A 165 6.54 7.76 -0.03
C TYR A 165 6.96 6.30 -0.25
N LYS A 166 8.15 6.07 -0.83
CA LYS A 166 8.68 4.72 -1.05
C LYS A 166 8.87 3.96 0.27
N ARG A 167 9.34 4.65 1.34
CA ARG A 167 9.47 4.03 2.68
C ARG A 167 8.13 3.55 3.24
N TYR A 168 7.05 4.25 2.93
CA TYR A 168 5.70 3.88 3.35
C TYR A 168 5.12 2.74 2.51
N MET A 169 5.41 2.72 1.20
CA MET A 169 4.85 1.76 0.23
C MET A 169 5.53 0.40 0.25
N ILE A 170 6.87 0.37 0.29
CA ILE A 170 7.65 -0.87 0.15
C ILE A 170 7.23 -1.97 1.13
N PRO A 171 7.08 -1.72 2.45
CA PRO A 171 6.62 -2.76 3.38
C PRO A 171 5.23 -3.30 3.05
N ALA A 172 4.36 -2.46 2.47
CA ALA A 172 3.02 -2.85 2.11
C ALA A 172 2.97 -3.68 0.80
N LEU A 173 3.92 -3.46 -0.13
CA LEU A 173 4.06 -4.29 -1.34
C LEU A 173 4.41 -5.75 -1.02
N PHE A 174 5.07 -6.01 0.11
CA PHE A 174 5.32 -7.37 0.56
C PHE A 174 4.02 -8.16 0.74
N ALA A 175 2.93 -7.49 1.14
CA ALA A 175 1.62 -8.14 1.24
C ALA A 175 1.14 -8.65 -0.12
N ILE A 176 1.21 -7.83 -1.18
CA ILE A 176 0.80 -8.23 -2.54
C ILE A 176 1.60 -9.45 -3.01
N ILE A 177 2.92 -9.39 -2.82
CA ILE A 177 3.82 -10.47 -3.25
C ILE A 177 3.49 -11.76 -2.49
N MET A 178 3.29 -11.65 -1.17
CA MET A 178 2.95 -12.80 -0.33
C MET A 178 1.60 -13.41 -0.71
N MET A 179 0.57 -12.58 -0.96
CA MET A 179 -0.76 -13.05 -1.39
C MET A 179 -0.67 -13.86 -2.68
N MET A 180 0.11 -13.36 -3.66
CA MET A 180 0.27 -14.04 -4.95
C MET A 180 1.05 -15.35 -4.82
N ILE A 181 2.13 -15.37 -4.08
CA ILE A 181 2.98 -16.56 -3.94
C ILE A 181 2.30 -17.63 -3.07
N THR A 182 1.75 -17.24 -1.93
CA THR A 182 1.22 -18.20 -0.95
C THR A 182 -0.25 -18.52 -1.12
N GLY A 183 -0.99 -17.72 -1.88
CA GLY A 183 -2.39 -17.96 -2.23
C GLY A 183 -2.57 -18.62 -3.59
N PHE A 184 -2.17 -17.96 -4.68
CA PHE A 184 -2.39 -18.44 -6.02
C PHE A 184 -1.63 -19.73 -6.35
N LEU A 185 -0.32 -19.82 -6.01
CA LEU A 185 0.48 -20.96 -6.44
C LEU A 185 -0.01 -22.30 -5.85
N PRO A 186 -0.27 -22.44 -4.53
CA PRO A 186 -0.82 -23.67 -4.00
C PRO A 186 -2.22 -23.97 -4.54
N THR A 187 -3.06 -22.94 -4.73
CA THR A 187 -4.40 -23.11 -5.33
C THR A 187 -4.31 -23.72 -6.71
N LEU A 188 -3.50 -23.13 -7.59
CA LEU A 188 -3.33 -23.61 -8.96
C LEU A 188 -2.69 -25.02 -9.02
N ASN A 189 -1.75 -25.30 -8.12
CA ASN A 189 -1.13 -26.62 -8.05
C ASN A 189 -2.16 -27.69 -7.68
N ILE A 190 -3.01 -27.44 -6.68
CA ILE A 190 -4.01 -28.40 -6.21
C ILE A 190 -5.12 -28.59 -7.25
N VAL A 191 -5.64 -27.48 -7.82
CA VAL A 191 -6.68 -27.57 -8.86
C VAL A 191 -6.14 -28.21 -10.13
N GLY A 192 -4.89 -27.93 -10.51
CA GLY A 192 -4.25 -28.58 -11.65
C GLY A 192 -4.10 -30.10 -11.50
N GLU A 193 -3.82 -30.58 -10.27
CA GLU A 193 -3.83 -32.01 -9.99
C GLU A 193 -5.26 -32.59 -10.02
N LYS A 194 -6.26 -31.80 -9.64
CA LYS A 194 -7.69 -32.17 -9.72
C LYS A 194 -8.13 -32.31 -11.19
N GLU A 195 -7.84 -31.32 -12.03
CA GLU A 195 -8.12 -31.36 -13.47
C GLU A 195 -7.41 -32.51 -14.18
N ALA A 196 -6.18 -32.78 -13.78
CA ALA A 196 -5.41 -33.91 -14.34
C ALA A 196 -5.83 -35.30 -13.79
N GLY A 197 -6.80 -35.38 -12.85
CA GLY A 197 -7.25 -36.61 -12.21
C GLY A 197 -6.21 -37.24 -11.26
N THR A 198 -5.05 -36.63 -11.08
CA THR A 198 -3.96 -37.20 -10.26
C THR A 198 -4.25 -37.12 -8.75
N ILE A 199 -5.15 -36.24 -8.32
CA ILE A 199 -5.56 -36.12 -6.92
C ILE A 199 -6.32 -37.37 -6.44
N GLU A 200 -7.01 -38.08 -7.33
CA GLU A 200 -7.74 -39.30 -7.00
C GLU A 200 -6.81 -40.43 -6.57
N GLN A 201 -5.61 -40.48 -7.13
CA GLN A 201 -4.59 -41.48 -6.71
C GLN A 201 -4.20 -41.26 -5.23
N PHE A 202 -4.25 -40.04 -4.72
CA PHE A 202 -4.01 -39.77 -3.30
C PHE A 202 -5.22 -40.07 -2.42
N ASN A 203 -6.43 -39.95 -2.94
CA ASN A 203 -7.65 -40.23 -2.18
C ASN A 203 -7.78 -41.71 -1.81
N VAL A 204 -7.26 -42.63 -2.66
CA VAL A 204 -7.26 -44.05 -2.39
C VAL A 204 -6.09 -44.54 -1.53
N THR A 205 -5.13 -43.64 -1.19
CA THR A 205 -4.02 -43.99 -0.31
C THR A 205 -4.38 -43.82 1.18
N PRO A 206 -3.80 -44.59 2.12
CA PRO A 206 -4.08 -44.49 3.56
C PRO A 206 -3.40 -43.29 4.23
N VAL A 207 -3.15 -42.18 3.46
CA VAL A 207 -2.50 -40.98 3.97
C VAL A 207 -3.52 -40.14 4.74
N ASN A 208 -3.14 -39.65 5.95
CA ASN A 208 -3.97 -38.77 6.73
C ASN A 208 -4.13 -37.39 6.02
N LYS A 209 -5.34 -36.81 6.08
CA LYS A 209 -5.67 -35.51 5.49
C LYS A 209 -4.69 -34.41 5.91
N TRP A 210 -4.34 -34.33 7.19
CA TRP A 210 -3.38 -33.36 7.70
C TRP A 210 -1.99 -33.49 7.07
N THR A 211 -1.52 -34.75 6.93
CA THR A 211 -0.22 -35.02 6.32
C THR A 211 -0.20 -34.61 4.85
N PHE A 212 -1.29 -34.85 4.12
CA PHE A 212 -1.44 -34.45 2.73
C PHE A 212 -1.43 -32.91 2.59
N ILE A 213 -2.26 -32.22 3.36
CA ILE A 213 -2.38 -30.75 3.33
C ILE A 213 -1.05 -30.10 3.72
N LEU A 214 -0.41 -30.53 4.81
CA LEU A 214 0.89 -29.99 5.20
C LEU A 214 1.97 -30.23 4.14
N ALA A 215 1.96 -31.40 3.48
CA ALA A 215 2.88 -31.68 2.39
C ALA A 215 2.70 -30.71 1.21
N LYS A 216 1.47 -30.25 0.96
CA LYS A 216 1.15 -29.25 -0.06
C LYS A 216 1.55 -27.83 0.33
N LEU A 217 1.36 -27.43 1.58
CA LEU A 217 1.54 -26.05 2.01
C LEU A 217 2.99 -25.70 2.42
N ILE A 218 3.71 -26.64 3.05
CA ILE A 218 5.09 -26.43 3.54
C ILE A 218 6.04 -25.91 2.44
N PRO A 219 6.06 -26.46 1.21
CA PRO A 219 6.92 -25.95 0.14
C PRO A 219 6.67 -24.46 -0.14
N TYR A 220 5.41 -24.04 -0.17
CA TYR A 220 5.06 -22.63 -0.42
C TYR A 220 5.41 -21.70 0.75
N TRP A 221 5.40 -22.17 1.99
CA TRP A 221 5.90 -21.41 3.14
C TRP A 221 7.42 -21.21 3.07
N LEU A 222 8.17 -22.23 2.63
CA LEU A 222 9.61 -22.07 2.41
C LEU A 222 9.90 -21.14 1.24
N ILE A 223 9.13 -21.21 0.16
CA ILE A 223 9.21 -20.27 -0.95
C ILE A 223 8.86 -18.87 -0.49
N ALA A 224 7.87 -18.69 0.36
CA ALA A 224 7.51 -17.41 0.95
C ALA A 224 8.66 -16.78 1.73
N SER A 225 9.37 -17.57 2.54
CA SER A 225 10.55 -17.14 3.27
C SER A 225 11.68 -16.70 2.32
N PHE A 226 11.92 -17.45 1.25
CA PHE A 226 12.87 -17.08 0.20
C PHE A 226 12.47 -15.78 -0.49
N VAL A 227 11.21 -15.62 -0.86
CA VAL A 227 10.67 -14.43 -1.52
C VAL A 227 10.80 -13.19 -0.63
N ILE A 228 10.52 -13.30 0.67
CA ILE A 228 10.75 -12.19 1.62
C ILE A 228 12.23 -11.79 1.65
N THR A 229 13.15 -12.76 1.63
CA THR A 229 14.60 -12.47 1.55
C THR A 229 14.92 -11.68 0.28
N VAL A 230 14.39 -12.10 -0.87
CA VAL A 230 14.56 -11.38 -2.15
C VAL A 230 13.99 -9.97 -2.06
N CYS A 231 12.80 -9.80 -1.49
CA CYS A 231 12.17 -8.48 -1.31
C CYS A 231 13.00 -7.56 -0.40
N LEU A 232 13.56 -8.08 0.69
CA LEU A 232 14.44 -7.32 1.58
C LEU A 232 15.73 -6.90 0.87
N LEU A 233 16.34 -7.79 0.10
CA LEU A 233 17.52 -7.49 -0.70
C LEU A 233 17.23 -6.44 -1.77
N LEU A 234 16.09 -6.54 -2.47
CA LEU A 234 15.67 -5.54 -3.46
C LEU A 234 15.35 -4.18 -2.83
N SER A 235 14.72 -4.17 -1.64
CA SER A 235 14.47 -2.95 -0.89
C SER A 235 15.76 -2.22 -0.54
N TRP A 236 16.78 -2.96 -0.12
CA TRP A 236 18.10 -2.40 0.15
C TRP A 236 18.83 -1.98 -1.13
N ALA A 237 18.93 -2.86 -2.14
CA ALA A 237 19.75 -2.63 -3.32
C ALA A 237 19.19 -1.52 -4.25
N LEU A 238 17.86 -1.40 -4.38
CA LEU A 238 17.23 -0.45 -5.31
C LEU A 238 16.88 0.89 -4.66
N TYR A 239 16.59 0.88 -3.35
CA TYR A 239 16.01 2.05 -2.69
C TYR A 239 16.81 2.52 -1.47
N ASP A 240 17.86 1.79 -1.08
CA ASP A 240 18.62 2.01 0.16
C ASP A 240 17.71 2.07 1.39
N ILE A 241 16.65 1.22 1.39
CA ILE A 241 15.66 1.14 2.46
C ILE A 241 15.83 -0.20 3.17
N THR A 242 16.29 -0.13 4.42
CA THR A 242 16.44 -1.28 5.31
C THR A 242 15.42 -1.22 6.45
N PRO A 243 14.99 -2.37 6.98
CA PRO A 243 14.13 -2.40 8.16
C PRO A 243 14.87 -1.87 9.39
N VAL A 244 14.20 -0.99 10.15
CA VAL A 244 14.74 -0.44 11.40
C VAL A 244 14.58 -1.45 12.55
N GLY A 245 13.53 -2.26 12.50
CA GLY A 245 13.21 -3.27 13.52
C GLY A 245 13.82 -4.64 13.23
N ASN A 246 13.49 -5.60 14.09
CA ASN A 246 14.02 -6.96 13.98
C ASN A 246 13.48 -7.70 12.76
N VAL A 247 14.38 -8.13 11.90
CA VAL A 247 14.08 -8.88 10.67
C VAL A 247 13.34 -10.20 10.96
N ALA A 248 13.59 -10.85 12.10
CA ALA A 248 12.88 -12.07 12.48
C ALA A 248 11.36 -11.84 12.62
N LEU A 249 10.92 -10.64 13.04
CA LEU A 249 9.50 -10.29 13.11
C LEU A 249 8.88 -10.18 11.71
N ILE A 250 9.63 -9.74 10.73
CA ILE A 250 9.19 -9.67 9.33
C ILE A 250 8.91 -11.08 8.79
N TYR A 251 9.81 -12.03 9.05
CA TYR A 251 9.59 -13.44 8.68
C TYR A 251 8.40 -14.05 9.43
N LEU A 252 8.25 -13.75 10.72
CA LEU A 252 7.10 -14.19 11.50
C LEU A 252 5.78 -13.70 10.88
N LEU A 253 5.68 -12.41 10.58
CA LEU A 253 4.50 -11.81 9.94
C LEU A 253 4.23 -12.43 8.57
N ALA A 254 5.29 -12.63 7.77
CA ALA A 254 5.17 -13.27 6.46
C ALA A 254 4.65 -14.70 6.56
N MET A 255 5.11 -15.48 7.56
CA MET A 255 4.64 -16.85 7.78
C MET A 255 3.19 -16.90 8.24
N LEU A 256 2.76 -15.95 9.10
CA LEU A 256 1.36 -15.86 9.52
C LEU A 256 0.43 -15.50 8.34
N LEU A 257 0.86 -14.57 7.48
CA LEU A 257 0.11 -14.22 6.28
C LEU A 257 0.08 -15.40 5.28
N ALA A 258 1.21 -16.12 5.14
CA ALA A 258 1.31 -17.32 4.32
C ALA A 258 0.37 -18.43 4.81
N LEU A 259 0.25 -18.62 6.12
CA LEU A 259 -0.70 -19.55 6.72
C LEU A 259 -2.14 -19.22 6.30
N PHE A 260 -2.53 -17.96 6.38
CA PHE A 260 -3.86 -17.52 5.96
C PHE A 260 -4.09 -17.78 4.47
N PHE A 261 -3.24 -17.21 3.59
CA PHE A 261 -3.47 -17.29 2.15
C PHE A 261 -3.34 -18.69 1.57
N SER A 262 -2.44 -19.53 2.10
CA SER A 262 -2.35 -20.92 1.68
C SER A 262 -3.58 -21.73 2.12
N SER A 263 -4.12 -21.47 3.30
CA SER A 263 -5.37 -22.09 3.76
C SER A 263 -6.57 -21.61 2.94
N PHE A 264 -6.63 -20.32 2.66
CA PHE A 264 -7.66 -19.72 1.82
C PHE A 264 -7.61 -20.28 0.39
N GLY A 265 -6.41 -20.39 -0.18
CA GLY A 265 -6.20 -21.03 -1.49
C GLY A 265 -6.63 -22.50 -1.52
N LEU A 266 -6.40 -23.24 -0.43
CA LEU A 266 -6.89 -24.61 -0.30
C LEU A 266 -8.43 -24.67 -0.26
N ILE A 267 -9.08 -23.75 0.45
CA ILE A 267 -10.56 -23.66 0.44
C ILE A 267 -11.05 -23.43 -0.98
N ILE A 268 -10.50 -22.43 -1.69
CA ILE A 268 -10.89 -22.16 -3.08
C ILE A 268 -10.69 -23.40 -3.96
N SER A 269 -9.55 -24.09 -3.83
CA SER A 269 -9.26 -25.29 -4.62
C SER A 269 -10.25 -26.42 -4.36
N ASN A 270 -10.77 -26.54 -3.13
CA ASN A 270 -11.77 -27.56 -2.80
C ASN A 270 -13.12 -27.33 -3.50
N TYR A 271 -13.48 -26.04 -3.71
CA TYR A 271 -14.75 -25.65 -4.34
C TYR A 271 -14.63 -25.33 -5.84
N SER A 272 -13.42 -25.35 -6.40
CA SER A 272 -13.19 -25.10 -7.82
C SER A 272 -12.88 -26.40 -8.55
N ASP A 273 -13.46 -26.57 -9.74
CA ASP A 273 -13.23 -27.73 -10.59
C ASP A 273 -12.19 -27.44 -11.67
N THR A 274 -12.02 -26.18 -12.06
CA THR A 274 -11.07 -25.78 -13.09
C THR A 274 -10.11 -24.69 -12.59
N MET A 275 -8.90 -24.66 -13.16
CA MET A 275 -7.91 -23.61 -12.85
C MET A 275 -8.45 -22.22 -13.15
N GLN A 276 -9.21 -22.06 -14.24
CA GLN A 276 -9.81 -20.78 -14.61
C GLN A 276 -10.79 -20.28 -13.53
N GLN A 277 -11.66 -21.15 -13.03
CA GLN A 277 -12.58 -20.84 -11.95
C GLN A 277 -11.83 -20.43 -10.68
N ALA A 278 -10.81 -21.20 -10.30
CA ALA A 278 -10.00 -20.91 -9.11
C ALA A 278 -9.28 -19.56 -9.21
N ILE A 279 -8.73 -19.23 -10.38
CA ILE A 279 -8.09 -17.94 -10.63
C ILE A 279 -9.08 -16.79 -10.46
N LEU A 280 -10.28 -16.88 -11.08
CA LEU A 280 -11.30 -15.81 -10.99
C LEU A 280 -11.75 -15.58 -9.55
N VAL A 281 -12.07 -16.66 -8.82
CA VAL A 281 -12.50 -16.56 -7.42
C VAL A 281 -11.38 -15.97 -6.55
N MET A 282 -10.14 -16.47 -6.70
CA MET A 282 -9.01 -15.97 -5.93
C MET A 282 -8.75 -14.51 -6.22
N TRP A 283 -8.77 -14.11 -7.51
CA TRP A 283 -8.56 -12.72 -7.93
C TRP A 283 -9.61 -11.78 -7.35
N PHE A 284 -10.87 -12.18 -7.37
CA PHE A 284 -11.97 -11.40 -6.77
C PHE A 284 -11.71 -11.08 -5.30
N PHE A 285 -11.37 -12.10 -4.50
CA PHE A 285 -11.09 -11.89 -3.08
C PHE A 285 -9.79 -11.09 -2.85
N VAL A 286 -8.74 -11.35 -3.62
CA VAL A 286 -7.48 -10.61 -3.51
C VAL A 286 -7.68 -9.13 -3.75
N VAL A 287 -8.44 -8.74 -4.78
CA VAL A 287 -8.73 -7.34 -5.07
C VAL A 287 -9.49 -6.67 -3.92
N ILE A 288 -10.54 -7.33 -3.40
CA ILE A 288 -11.31 -6.80 -2.25
C ILE A 288 -10.42 -6.64 -1.02
N LEU A 289 -9.67 -7.68 -0.67
CA LEU A 289 -8.76 -7.63 0.49
C LEU A 289 -7.70 -6.55 0.34
N LEU A 290 -7.15 -6.33 -0.86
CA LEU A 290 -6.19 -5.26 -1.14
C LEU A 290 -6.79 -3.87 -1.01
N LEU A 291 -7.95 -3.63 -1.61
CA LEU A 291 -8.61 -2.31 -1.55
C LEU A 291 -8.96 -1.92 -0.10
N LEU A 292 -9.36 -2.89 0.70
CA LEU A 292 -9.74 -2.70 2.11
C LEU A 292 -8.56 -2.88 3.09
N SER A 293 -7.32 -3.05 2.60
CA SER A 293 -6.16 -3.36 3.45
C SER A 293 -5.48 -2.14 4.08
N GLY A 294 -5.77 -0.94 3.60
CA GLY A 294 -4.99 0.24 3.98
C GLY A 294 -3.70 0.44 3.17
N LEU A 295 -3.54 -0.32 2.06
CA LEU A 295 -2.42 -0.16 1.14
C LEU A 295 -2.49 1.19 0.43
N PHE A 296 -3.62 1.46 -0.24
CA PHE A 296 -3.86 2.65 -1.05
C PHE A 296 -4.40 3.81 -0.21
N THR A 297 -5.42 3.55 0.58
CA THR A 297 -6.08 4.56 1.42
C THR A 297 -5.87 4.19 2.89
N PRO A 298 -5.37 5.10 3.74
CA PRO A 298 -5.23 4.82 5.16
C PRO A 298 -6.55 4.34 5.76
N THR A 299 -6.53 3.25 6.54
CA THR A 299 -7.75 2.64 7.10
C THR A 299 -8.59 3.62 7.92
N ARG A 300 -7.93 4.55 8.61
CA ARG A 300 -8.61 5.60 9.42
C ARG A 300 -9.39 6.62 8.59
N SER A 301 -9.09 6.74 7.30
CA SER A 301 -9.79 7.65 6.38
C SER A 301 -10.95 6.97 5.65
N MET A 302 -11.20 5.68 5.91
CA MET A 302 -12.27 4.94 5.28
C MET A 302 -13.63 5.26 5.93
N PRO A 303 -14.75 5.20 5.16
CA PRO A 303 -16.10 5.24 5.72
C PRO A 303 -16.32 4.13 6.76
N ALA A 304 -17.20 4.36 7.75
CA ALA A 304 -17.39 3.45 8.89
C ALA A 304 -17.67 1.99 8.48
N ALA A 305 -18.47 1.77 7.44
CA ALA A 305 -18.75 0.43 6.94
C ALA A 305 -17.50 -0.28 6.38
N ALA A 306 -16.67 0.44 5.60
CA ALA A 306 -15.40 -0.10 5.08
C ALA A 306 -14.38 -0.31 6.20
N TYR A 307 -14.33 0.58 7.20
CA TYR A 307 -13.47 0.41 8.36
C TYR A 307 -13.80 -0.86 9.15
N LEU A 308 -15.08 -1.20 9.34
CA LEU A 308 -15.49 -2.44 10.02
C LEU A 308 -14.96 -3.69 9.30
N THR A 309 -14.88 -3.70 8.00
CA THR A 309 -14.36 -4.86 7.24
C THR A 309 -12.86 -5.07 7.45
N THR A 310 -12.12 -4.04 7.85
CA THR A 310 -10.67 -4.16 8.11
C THR A 310 -10.36 -5.08 9.28
N TYR A 311 -11.29 -5.25 10.24
CA TYR A 311 -11.11 -6.18 11.35
C TYR A 311 -11.09 -7.66 10.93
N ALA A 312 -11.75 -7.99 9.82
CA ALA A 312 -11.72 -9.35 9.26
C ALA A 312 -10.63 -9.52 8.20
N ASN A 313 -9.93 -8.44 7.84
CA ASN A 313 -8.95 -8.44 6.76
C ASN A 313 -7.52 -8.70 7.27
N PRO A 314 -6.94 -9.90 7.04
CA PRO A 314 -5.57 -10.21 7.49
C PRO A 314 -4.50 -9.32 6.86
N VAL A 315 -4.75 -8.82 5.64
CA VAL A 315 -3.81 -7.96 4.92
C VAL A 315 -3.64 -6.63 5.64
N SER A 316 -4.71 -6.10 6.23
CA SER A 316 -4.68 -4.85 7.00
C SER A 316 -3.75 -4.98 8.23
N TYR A 317 -3.89 -6.07 9.00
CA TYR A 317 -3.02 -6.34 10.14
C TYR A 317 -1.56 -6.54 9.74
N PHE A 318 -1.33 -7.24 8.62
CA PHE A 318 0.01 -7.46 8.11
C PHE A 318 0.68 -6.15 7.71
N ILE A 319 -0.01 -5.29 6.94
CA ILE A 319 0.55 -4.02 6.47
C ILE A 319 0.85 -3.09 7.65
N ASP A 320 -0.04 -3.00 8.64
CA ASP A 320 0.17 -2.16 9.83
C ASP A 320 1.35 -2.66 10.67
N ALA A 321 1.43 -3.97 10.93
CA ALA A 321 2.55 -4.58 11.64
C ALA A 321 3.87 -4.43 10.86
N MET A 322 3.86 -4.64 9.54
CA MET A 322 5.03 -4.46 8.68
C MET A 322 5.53 -3.03 8.71
N ARG A 323 4.65 -2.03 8.59
CA ARG A 323 5.02 -0.61 8.71
C ARG A 323 5.59 -0.29 10.09
N THR A 324 5.02 -0.87 11.13
CA THR A 324 5.50 -0.67 12.51
C THR A 324 6.90 -1.24 12.71
N VAL A 325 7.17 -2.45 12.24
CA VAL A 325 8.51 -3.07 12.35
C VAL A 325 9.50 -2.39 11.39
N PHE A 326 9.11 -2.20 10.14
CA PHE A 326 10.01 -1.76 9.07
C PHE A 326 10.42 -0.29 9.21
N ILE A 327 9.46 0.59 9.55
CA ILE A 327 9.67 2.05 9.58
C ILE A 327 9.93 2.56 10.99
N ARG A 328 9.13 2.08 11.98
CA ARG A 328 9.16 2.60 13.36
C ARG A 328 10.14 1.83 14.26
N GLY A 329 10.68 0.69 13.80
CA GLY A 329 11.55 -0.17 14.62
C GLY A 329 10.81 -0.88 15.76
N GLY A 330 9.49 -1.12 15.59
CA GLY A 330 8.66 -1.72 16.62
C GLY A 330 9.10 -3.13 17.03
N ASN A 331 8.96 -3.43 18.31
CA ASN A 331 9.23 -4.73 18.90
C ASN A 331 7.98 -5.63 18.87
N LEU A 332 8.13 -6.91 19.27
CA LEU A 332 7.02 -7.86 19.34
C LEU A 332 5.84 -7.34 20.18
N LYS A 333 6.11 -6.65 21.29
CA LYS A 333 5.06 -6.06 22.13
C LYS A 333 4.21 -5.01 21.39
N SER A 334 4.82 -4.22 20.50
CA SER A 334 4.12 -3.16 19.75
C SER A 334 3.22 -3.70 18.63
N ILE A 335 3.46 -4.94 18.17
CA ILE A 335 2.70 -5.59 17.11
C ILE A 335 1.91 -6.81 17.61
N LEU A 336 1.84 -7.03 18.92
CA LEU A 336 1.23 -8.24 19.50
C LEU A 336 -0.23 -8.41 19.09
N HIS A 337 -0.99 -7.32 19.05
CA HIS A 337 -2.39 -7.37 18.61
C HIS A 337 -2.51 -7.86 17.15
N GLN A 338 -1.69 -7.36 16.27
CA GLN A 338 -1.68 -7.74 14.85
C GLN A 338 -1.22 -9.19 14.66
N VAL A 339 -0.22 -9.63 15.43
CA VAL A 339 0.26 -11.02 15.41
C VAL A 339 -0.82 -11.98 15.89
N LEU A 340 -1.51 -11.66 16.97
CA LEU A 340 -2.60 -12.50 17.51
C LEU A 340 -3.81 -12.54 16.56
N ALA A 341 -4.16 -11.40 15.95
CA ALA A 341 -5.22 -11.35 14.95
C ALA A 341 -4.89 -12.21 13.72
N LEU A 342 -3.68 -12.05 13.14
CA LEU A 342 -3.22 -12.86 12.02
C LEU A 342 -3.20 -14.36 12.34
N LEU A 343 -2.70 -14.73 13.52
CA LEU A 343 -2.66 -16.11 13.98
C LEU A 343 -4.08 -16.67 14.13
N GLY A 344 -4.97 -15.92 14.79
CA GLY A 344 -6.36 -16.34 15.00
C GLY A 344 -7.11 -16.54 13.69
N ILE A 345 -7.06 -15.56 12.79
CA ILE A 345 -7.71 -15.63 11.47
C ILE A 345 -7.08 -16.77 10.65
N GLY A 346 -5.75 -16.90 10.66
CA GLY A 346 -5.03 -17.95 9.94
C GLY A 346 -5.39 -19.36 10.44
N LEU A 347 -5.51 -19.56 11.74
CA LEU A 347 -5.91 -20.87 12.34
C LEU A 347 -7.37 -21.20 12.00
N VAL A 348 -8.28 -20.25 12.11
CA VAL A 348 -9.70 -20.46 11.73
C VAL A 348 -9.81 -20.89 10.26
N MET A 349 -9.10 -20.18 9.36
CA MET A 349 -9.07 -20.53 7.95
C MET A 349 -8.40 -21.87 7.70
N GLY A 350 -7.33 -22.20 8.42
CA GLY A 350 -6.65 -23.49 8.34
C GLY A 350 -7.55 -24.66 8.76
N CYS A 351 -8.28 -24.50 9.86
CA CYS A 351 -9.25 -25.50 10.32
C CYS A 351 -10.37 -25.69 9.29
N TRP A 352 -10.91 -24.60 8.75
CA TRP A 352 -11.94 -24.67 7.70
C TRP A 352 -11.41 -25.35 6.44
N ALA A 353 -10.19 -25.02 6.01
CA ALA A 353 -9.55 -25.63 4.85
C ALA A 353 -9.43 -27.16 4.98
N VAL A 354 -9.06 -27.65 6.17
CA VAL A 354 -8.97 -29.09 6.42
C VAL A 354 -10.35 -29.77 6.47
N GLN A 355 -11.34 -29.11 7.08
CA GLN A 355 -12.71 -29.64 7.16
C GLN A 355 -13.38 -29.67 5.78
N SER A 356 -13.16 -28.66 4.96
CA SER A 356 -13.72 -28.58 3.60
C SER A 356 -13.14 -29.62 2.63
N TYR A 357 -11.93 -30.14 2.93
CA TYR A 357 -11.32 -31.17 2.10
C TYR A 357 -12.03 -32.51 2.27
N LYS A 358 -12.83 -32.88 1.26
CA LYS A 358 -13.52 -34.18 1.19
C LYS A 358 -12.62 -35.20 0.53
N LYS A 359 -12.22 -36.21 1.28
CA LYS A 359 -11.60 -37.40 0.71
C LYS A 359 -12.74 -38.31 0.26
N ASN A 360 -12.92 -38.45 -1.06
CA ASN A 360 -13.89 -39.40 -1.59
C ASN A 360 -13.37 -40.84 -1.27
N HIS A 361 -14.16 -41.58 -0.54
CA HIS A 361 -13.93 -42.99 -0.26
C HIS A 361 -14.50 -43.80 -1.40
#